data_97d633f9f0c54e40af023f7c84a229e9
#
_entry.id   97d633f9f0c54e40af023f7c84a229e9
#
_cell.length_a   1.000
_cell.length_b   1.000
_cell.length_c   1.000
_cell.angle_alpha   90.00
_cell.angle_beta   90.00
_cell.angle_gamma   90.00
#
_symmetry.space_group_name_H-M   'P 1'
#
loop_
_entity.id
_entity.type
_entity.pdbx_description
1 polymer ?
#
loop_
_entity_poly.entity_id
_entity_poly.type
_entity_poly.pdbx_seq_one_letter_code
_entity_poly.pdbx_strand_id
1 'polypeptide(L)'
;GAVEVGYTGTRQRLGLYSSDPRGWEMDPTRVDEFLGVIRKVPRPVVIYFSADHFDSIGPITEDLRKDPRNLMQLRDGKPLELGYFGYRIMPYTLSTDLTVPVNKYRLEALNYVAKRINSLPKAVQNRIVAYTLAGELHHMFPDFENGMGAYQDIQVTDYSPESVAGFRQWLRGKYQTIEQFNARTGLSYPSFDVIPAPSKNIRKEKLASFGEHYDAFADGTLPIAGWLWDPNKAVQQLDLYLNGQRIGPVPYGLNRLDVYRAEASITSPNTGFRFDLDYSALRPGRHRAQVVVTSDGSRYQLAEVEFVVVPRDQGNVASARTAEVPSLKNAKALPGVRSWLDMPKSLQDVYYNPLARDWNLYREAQVYAFLSFFTNGRSRQACPQTSSTPTRSSLTSTLHGTHSCLPRAKHWTAVHPGSRG
;
A
#
# COMPACT_ATOMS: atom_id res chain seq x y z
N GLY A 1 -6.71 24.52 -4.66
CA GLY A 1 -6.45 23.57 -5.75
C GLY A 1 -5.13 22.88 -5.52
N ALA A 2 -5.04 21.61 -5.89
CA ALA A 2 -3.77 20.87 -5.95
C ALA A 2 -3.08 21.23 -7.28
N VAL A 3 -1.76 21.37 -7.22
CA VAL A 3 -0.91 21.45 -8.42
C VAL A 3 0.01 20.26 -8.38
N GLU A 4 -0.05 19.45 -9.41
CA GLU A 4 0.78 18.27 -9.58
C GLU A 4 2.10 18.65 -10.22
N VAL A 5 3.20 18.20 -9.64
CA VAL A 5 4.55 18.37 -10.16
C VAL A 5 5.21 17.02 -10.24
N GLY A 6 5.36 16.52 -11.44
CA GLY A 6 6.15 15.32 -11.69
C GLY A 6 7.66 15.59 -11.70
N TYR A 7 8.45 14.53 -11.58
CA TYR A 7 9.91 14.54 -11.78
C TYR A 7 10.30 14.67 -13.25
N THR A 8 9.54 15.43 -14.01
CA THR A 8 9.74 15.59 -15.45
C THR A 8 10.86 16.58 -15.80
N GLY A 9 11.56 17.08 -14.80
CA GLY A 9 12.59 18.08 -15.00
C GLY A 9 13.98 17.57 -15.36
N THR A 10 14.16 16.26 -15.60
CA THR A 10 15.47 15.74 -16.01
C THR A 10 15.57 15.59 -17.52
N ARG A 11 16.70 15.92 -18.08
CA ARG A 11 17.02 15.77 -19.51
C ARG A 11 18.36 15.12 -19.69
N GLN A 12 18.55 14.45 -20.81
CA GLN A 12 19.82 13.85 -21.17
C GLN A 12 20.87 14.93 -21.40
N ARG A 13 22.01 14.78 -20.77
CA ARG A 13 23.18 15.58 -21.13
C ARG A 13 23.58 15.27 -22.56
N LEU A 14 23.64 16.29 -23.37
CA LEU A 14 24.28 16.20 -24.67
C LEU A 14 25.78 16.09 -24.41
N GLY A 15 26.27 14.85 -24.37
CA GLY A 15 27.67 14.54 -24.07
C GLY A 15 28.63 14.89 -25.20
N LEU A 16 28.89 16.18 -25.42
CA LEU A 16 29.92 16.60 -26.36
C LEU A 16 31.32 16.61 -25.74
N TYR A 17 31.46 16.48 -24.41
CA TYR A 17 32.74 16.78 -23.76
C TYR A 17 33.12 15.95 -22.55
N SER A 18 32.48 14.85 -22.22
CA SER A 18 32.89 14.07 -21.07
C SER A 18 33.10 12.61 -21.36
N SER A 19 34.07 12.03 -20.67
CA SER A 19 34.31 10.59 -20.59
C SER A 19 33.14 9.82 -19.91
N ASP A 20 32.18 10.53 -19.33
CA ASP A 20 30.88 10.01 -18.87
C ASP A 20 29.78 10.60 -19.76
N PRO A 21 29.51 9.97 -20.90
CA PRO A 21 28.74 10.60 -21.97
C PRO A 21 27.24 10.67 -21.74
N ARG A 22 26.65 10.21 -20.63
CA ARG A 22 25.19 9.98 -20.57
C ARG A 22 24.58 10.13 -19.19
N GLY A 23 24.95 11.19 -18.50
CA GLY A 23 24.19 11.57 -17.31
C GLY A 23 22.89 12.30 -17.67
N TRP A 24 21.95 12.25 -16.77
CA TRP A 24 20.74 13.06 -16.82
C TRP A 24 20.89 14.25 -15.88
N GLU A 25 20.37 15.39 -16.27
CA GLU A 25 20.34 16.58 -15.44
C GLU A 25 18.94 17.14 -15.34
N MET A 26 18.67 17.88 -14.24
CA MET A 26 17.40 18.53 -14.01
C MET A 26 17.14 19.59 -15.07
N ASP A 27 15.96 19.61 -15.68
CA ASP A 27 15.48 20.71 -16.49
C ASP A 27 14.86 21.79 -15.58
N PRO A 28 15.47 22.97 -15.43
CA PRO A 28 14.95 24.02 -14.57
C PRO A 28 13.66 24.65 -15.11
N THR A 29 13.41 24.58 -16.41
CA THR A 29 12.31 25.30 -17.09
C THR A 29 10.96 24.90 -16.53
N ARG A 30 10.70 23.58 -16.40
CA ARG A 30 9.46 23.05 -15.87
C ARG A 30 9.22 23.45 -14.41
N VAL A 31 10.28 23.41 -13.62
CA VAL A 31 10.20 23.82 -12.20
C VAL A 31 9.91 25.33 -12.09
N ASP A 32 10.54 26.14 -12.91
CA ASP A 32 10.35 27.59 -12.90
C ASP A 32 8.96 27.98 -13.40
N GLU A 33 8.44 27.33 -14.44
CA GLU A 33 7.04 27.49 -14.91
C GLU A 33 6.05 27.19 -13.79
N PHE A 34 6.21 26.04 -13.12
CA PHE A 34 5.38 25.63 -12.00
C PHE A 34 5.43 26.64 -10.84
N LEU A 35 6.61 27.05 -10.41
CA LEU A 35 6.76 28.06 -9.36
C LEU A 35 6.19 29.42 -9.78
N GLY A 36 6.23 29.75 -11.08
CA GLY A 36 5.55 30.89 -11.66
C GLY A 36 4.03 30.84 -11.45
N VAL A 37 3.42 29.68 -11.63
CA VAL A 37 1.98 29.45 -11.36
C VAL A 37 1.69 29.65 -9.87
N ILE A 38 2.48 29.06 -8.97
CA ILE A 38 2.30 29.23 -7.52
C ILE A 38 2.40 30.71 -7.11
N ARG A 39 3.31 31.47 -7.72
CA ARG A 39 3.42 32.92 -7.43
C ARG A 39 2.17 33.71 -7.80
N LYS A 40 1.54 33.35 -8.92
CA LYS A 40 0.38 34.07 -9.48
C LYS A 40 -0.94 33.70 -8.81
N VAL A 41 -1.07 32.46 -8.30
CA VAL A 41 -2.32 31.95 -7.74
C VAL A 41 -2.41 32.22 -6.25
N PRO A 42 -3.30 33.11 -5.75
CA PRO A 42 -3.41 33.48 -4.34
C PRO A 42 -4.28 32.46 -3.56
N ARG A 43 -3.98 31.17 -3.68
CA ARG A 43 -4.74 30.07 -3.04
C ARG A 43 -3.80 29.16 -2.27
N PRO A 44 -4.29 28.39 -1.28
CA PRO A 44 -3.53 27.28 -0.70
C PRO A 44 -3.13 26.27 -1.76
N VAL A 45 -1.89 25.78 -1.68
CA VAL A 45 -1.28 24.87 -2.65
C VAL A 45 -0.80 23.62 -1.94
N VAL A 46 -1.11 22.45 -2.50
CA VAL A 46 -0.47 21.19 -2.18
C VAL A 46 0.48 20.86 -3.32
N ILE A 47 1.74 20.58 -3.00
CA ILE A 47 2.72 20.14 -3.97
C ILE A 47 2.78 18.63 -3.94
N TYR A 48 2.48 18.00 -5.08
CA TYR A 48 2.53 16.56 -5.26
C TYR A 48 3.82 16.19 -6.00
N PHE A 49 4.68 15.41 -5.33
CA PHE A 49 5.86 14.81 -5.95
C PHE A 49 5.53 13.38 -6.33
N SER A 50 5.67 13.06 -7.60
CA SER A 50 5.48 11.73 -8.15
C SER A 50 6.84 11.15 -8.54
N ALA A 51 7.21 10.01 -7.93
CA ALA A 51 8.52 9.39 -8.15
C ALA A 51 8.49 7.86 -8.03
N ASP A 52 7.32 7.29 -8.09
CA ASP A 52 7.01 5.90 -7.75
C ASP A 52 6.89 5.02 -8.99
N HIS A 53 6.14 5.46 -9.97
CA HIS A 53 5.95 4.75 -11.23
C HIS A 53 6.01 5.71 -12.40
N PHE A 54 6.20 5.21 -13.56
CA PHE A 54 6.59 6.00 -14.71
C PHE A 54 6.09 5.46 -16.00
N ASP A 55 5.97 6.37 -16.96
CA ASP A 55 5.87 6.01 -18.34
C ASP A 55 7.07 5.17 -18.77
N SER A 56 6.81 4.11 -19.46
CA SER A 56 7.84 3.37 -20.21
C SER A 56 8.25 4.12 -21.49
N ILE A 57 7.68 5.28 -21.72
CA ILE A 57 7.87 6.13 -22.90
C ILE A 57 8.69 7.35 -22.49
N GLY A 58 9.97 7.25 -22.58
CA GLY A 58 10.80 8.41 -22.34
C GLY A 58 12.25 8.03 -22.29
N PRO A 59 13.14 8.93 -22.73
CA PRO A 59 14.54 8.60 -22.86
C PRO A 59 15.20 8.29 -21.51
N ILE A 60 14.75 8.87 -20.41
CA ILE A 60 15.27 8.54 -19.07
C ILE A 60 14.84 7.14 -18.64
N THR A 61 13.60 6.75 -18.89
CA THR A 61 13.11 5.41 -18.59
C THR A 61 13.85 4.35 -19.39
N GLU A 62 14.08 4.60 -20.68
CA GLU A 62 14.86 3.71 -21.55
C GLU A 62 16.31 3.56 -21.08
N ASP A 63 16.89 4.59 -20.52
CA ASP A 63 18.24 4.53 -19.96
C ASP A 63 18.25 3.78 -18.62
N LEU A 64 17.30 4.06 -17.74
CA LEU A 64 17.17 3.39 -16.43
C LEU A 64 16.88 1.89 -16.55
N ARG A 65 16.18 1.45 -17.59
CA ARG A 65 15.93 0.02 -17.87
C ARG A 65 17.19 -0.81 -18.05
N LYS A 66 18.31 -0.19 -18.40
CA LYS A 66 19.60 -0.87 -18.60
C LYS A 66 20.22 -1.36 -17.29
N ASP A 67 19.87 -0.75 -16.18
CA ASP A 67 20.27 -1.22 -14.85
C ASP A 67 19.03 -1.73 -14.10
N PRO A 68 18.85 -3.06 -13.96
CA PRO A 68 17.67 -3.64 -13.36
C PRO A 68 17.44 -3.23 -11.89
N ARG A 69 18.45 -2.70 -11.22
CA ARG A 69 18.31 -2.19 -9.83
C ARG A 69 17.40 -0.96 -9.75
N ASN A 70 17.20 -0.26 -10.88
CA ASN A 70 16.26 0.86 -10.92
C ASN A 70 14.79 0.47 -10.82
N LEU A 71 14.46 -0.78 -11.11
CA LEU A 71 13.09 -1.23 -11.34
C LEU A 71 12.67 -2.26 -10.29
N MET A 72 11.39 -2.25 -9.92
CA MET A 72 10.81 -3.34 -9.16
C MET A 72 10.76 -4.60 -10.02
N GLN A 73 11.08 -5.74 -9.42
CA GLN A 73 11.18 -7.01 -10.12
C GLN A 73 10.12 -8.01 -9.65
N LEU A 74 9.60 -8.77 -10.59
CA LEU A 74 8.82 -9.96 -10.34
C LEU A 74 9.73 -11.10 -9.83
N ARG A 75 9.13 -12.18 -9.35
CA ARG A 75 9.85 -13.35 -8.82
C ARG A 75 10.73 -14.08 -9.84
N ASP A 76 10.50 -13.87 -11.14
CA ASP A 76 11.32 -14.40 -12.22
C ASP A 76 12.51 -13.51 -12.61
N GLY A 77 12.71 -12.42 -11.85
CA GLY A 77 13.79 -11.45 -12.05
C GLY A 77 13.52 -10.44 -13.16
N LYS A 78 12.36 -10.50 -13.80
CA LYS A 78 12.00 -9.50 -14.81
C LYS A 78 11.44 -8.25 -14.16
N PRO A 79 11.73 -7.07 -14.72
CA PRO A 79 11.04 -5.86 -14.33
C PRO A 79 9.52 -6.00 -14.47
N LEU A 80 8.78 -5.44 -13.53
CA LEU A 80 7.34 -5.34 -13.68
C LEU A 80 7.01 -4.28 -14.74
N GLU A 81 6.19 -4.66 -15.69
CA GLU A 81 5.63 -3.78 -16.71
C GLU A 81 4.13 -4.00 -16.79
N LEU A 82 3.35 -2.92 -16.71
CA LEU A 82 1.90 -2.96 -16.61
C LEU A 82 1.26 -2.08 -17.67
N GLY A 83 0.10 -2.48 -18.18
CA GLY A 83 -0.85 -1.59 -18.83
C GLY A 83 -1.49 -0.65 -17.81
N TYR A 84 -1.65 0.62 -18.18
CA TYR A 84 -2.29 1.64 -17.36
C TYR A 84 -3.06 2.62 -18.25
N PHE A 85 -4.35 2.36 -18.44
CA PHE A 85 -5.25 3.19 -19.22
C PHE A 85 -4.71 3.63 -20.60
N GLY A 86 -4.20 2.64 -21.36
CA GLY A 86 -3.72 2.85 -22.73
C GLY A 86 -2.22 3.15 -22.87
N TYR A 87 -1.47 3.18 -21.80
CA TYR A 87 0.01 3.24 -21.84
C TYR A 87 0.63 2.26 -20.85
N ARG A 88 1.93 2.09 -20.88
CA ARG A 88 2.65 1.17 -20.00
C ARG A 88 3.39 1.94 -18.93
N ILE A 89 3.43 1.37 -17.74
CA ILE A 89 4.21 1.88 -16.63
C ILE A 89 5.16 0.81 -16.09
N MET A 90 6.28 1.26 -15.54
CA MET A 90 7.28 0.42 -14.88
C MET A 90 7.61 1.03 -13.52
N PRO A 91 7.21 0.36 -12.41
CA PRO A 91 7.51 0.85 -11.08
C PRO A 91 9.01 0.84 -10.79
N TYR A 92 9.52 1.95 -10.26
CA TYR A 92 10.91 2.06 -9.83
C TYR A 92 11.11 1.51 -8.42
N THR A 93 12.34 1.05 -8.15
CA THR A 93 12.72 0.50 -6.84
C THR A 93 12.42 1.46 -5.68
N LEU A 94 12.11 0.87 -4.53
CA LEU A 94 12.04 1.56 -3.23
C LEU A 94 13.33 1.41 -2.41
N SER A 95 14.42 0.99 -3.03
CA SER A 95 15.75 1.03 -2.42
C SER A 95 16.12 2.46 -2.05
N THR A 96 16.91 2.63 -1.00
CA THR A 96 17.49 3.91 -0.59
C THR A 96 18.96 4.03 -0.97
N ASP A 97 19.50 3.06 -1.69
CA ASP A 97 20.89 3.04 -2.14
C ASP A 97 21.09 4.09 -3.24
N LEU A 98 21.95 5.07 -2.96
CA LEU A 98 22.29 6.15 -3.90
C LEU A 98 23.22 5.72 -5.05
N THR A 99 23.76 4.51 -5.03
CA THR A 99 24.46 3.94 -6.19
C THR A 99 23.51 3.51 -7.28
N VAL A 100 22.21 3.36 -6.96
CA VAL A 100 21.15 3.11 -7.92
C VAL A 100 20.76 4.42 -8.59
N PRO A 101 20.89 4.52 -9.93
CA PRO A 101 20.76 5.80 -10.65
C PRO A 101 19.45 6.55 -10.39
N VAL A 102 18.30 5.86 -10.35
CA VAL A 102 17.01 6.51 -10.11
C VAL A 102 16.96 7.21 -8.75
N ASN A 103 17.59 6.66 -7.72
CA ASN A 103 17.61 7.27 -6.39
C ASN A 103 18.48 8.52 -6.34
N LYS A 104 19.57 8.52 -7.09
CA LYS A 104 20.40 9.72 -7.29
C LYS A 104 19.58 10.84 -7.94
N TYR A 105 18.89 10.54 -9.03
CA TYR A 105 18.07 11.51 -9.75
C TYR A 105 16.89 12.02 -8.90
N ARG A 106 16.22 11.14 -8.17
CA ARG A 106 15.17 11.53 -7.22
C ARG A 106 15.67 12.53 -6.18
N LEU A 107 16.83 12.24 -5.57
CA LEU A 107 17.41 13.12 -4.56
C LEU A 107 17.87 14.46 -5.14
N GLU A 108 18.49 14.47 -6.30
CA GLU A 108 18.91 15.69 -7.00
C GLU A 108 17.69 16.56 -7.35
N ALA A 109 16.64 15.96 -7.91
CA ALA A 109 15.41 16.65 -8.27
C ALA A 109 14.72 17.24 -7.03
N LEU A 110 14.59 16.45 -5.96
CA LEU A 110 13.97 16.91 -4.72
C LEU A 110 14.75 18.08 -4.10
N ASN A 111 16.07 17.98 -4.03
CA ASN A 111 16.94 19.04 -3.50
C ASN A 111 16.86 20.32 -4.35
N TYR A 112 16.81 20.18 -5.67
CA TYR A 112 16.66 21.33 -6.56
C TYR A 112 15.34 22.04 -6.34
N VAL A 113 14.22 21.31 -6.34
CA VAL A 113 12.89 21.90 -6.13
C VAL A 113 12.78 22.51 -4.73
N ALA A 114 13.29 21.83 -3.69
CA ALA A 114 13.30 22.36 -2.32
C ALA A 114 14.06 23.69 -2.24
N LYS A 115 15.24 23.79 -2.86
CA LYS A 115 16.03 25.02 -2.92
C LYS A 115 15.25 26.15 -3.61
N ARG A 116 14.60 25.84 -4.72
CA ARG A 116 13.78 26.84 -5.46
C ARG A 116 12.57 27.30 -4.66
N ILE A 117 11.87 26.41 -3.98
CA ILE A 117 10.74 26.75 -3.10
C ILE A 117 11.23 27.65 -1.94
N ASN A 118 12.36 27.31 -1.33
CA ASN A 118 12.93 28.10 -0.23
C ASN A 118 13.35 29.52 -0.66
N SER A 119 13.64 29.71 -1.94
CA SER A 119 13.94 31.04 -2.50
C SER A 119 12.71 31.90 -2.81
N LEU A 120 11.49 31.34 -2.71
CA LEU A 120 10.26 32.11 -2.93
C LEU A 120 10.02 33.13 -1.82
N PRO A 121 9.32 34.25 -2.12
CA PRO A 121 8.87 35.17 -1.08
C PRO A 121 8.08 34.45 0.02
N LYS A 122 8.26 34.86 1.26
CA LYS A 122 7.62 34.20 2.43
C LYS A 122 6.10 34.11 2.32
N ALA A 123 5.46 35.13 1.78
CA ALA A 123 4.03 35.14 1.53
C ALA A 123 3.58 34.04 0.56
N VAL A 124 4.42 33.66 -0.40
CA VAL A 124 4.17 32.56 -1.33
C VAL A 124 4.40 31.21 -0.64
N GLN A 125 5.51 31.07 0.10
CA GLN A 125 5.80 29.87 0.87
C GLN A 125 4.68 29.52 1.85
N ASN A 126 4.10 30.50 2.53
CA ASN A 126 3.03 30.32 3.49
C ASN A 126 1.73 29.81 2.88
N ARG A 127 1.59 29.86 1.55
CA ARG A 127 0.45 29.28 0.83
C ARG A 127 0.62 27.77 0.54
N ILE A 128 1.85 27.25 0.65
CA ILE A 128 2.10 25.82 0.49
C ILE A 128 1.69 25.14 1.80
N VAL A 129 0.55 24.46 1.78
CA VAL A 129 -0.07 23.86 2.98
C VAL A 129 0.34 22.41 3.21
N ALA A 130 0.75 21.70 2.16
CA ALA A 130 1.21 20.33 2.25
C ALA A 130 2.11 19.95 1.07
N TYR A 131 2.86 18.88 1.29
CA TYR A 131 3.60 18.16 0.26
C TYR A 131 3.20 16.69 0.32
N THR A 132 3.06 16.04 -0.82
CA THR A 132 3.04 14.59 -0.90
C THR A 132 4.35 14.13 -1.54
N LEU A 133 4.92 13.05 -1.02
CA LEU A 133 6.17 12.50 -1.53
C LEU A 133 5.92 11.20 -2.27
N ALA A 134 6.62 11.04 -3.36
CA ALA A 134 6.75 9.80 -4.09
C ALA A 134 5.46 9.22 -4.71
N GLY A 135 4.36 9.97 -4.74
CA GLY A 135 3.14 9.53 -5.42
C GLY A 135 2.50 8.29 -4.79
N GLU A 136 2.17 7.32 -5.59
CA GLU A 136 1.50 6.08 -5.19
C GLU A 136 2.53 4.96 -5.00
N LEU A 137 2.89 4.67 -3.73
CA LEU A 137 3.85 3.61 -3.41
C LEU A 137 3.12 2.33 -3.02
N HIS A 138 3.27 1.29 -3.80
CA HIS A 138 2.72 -0.03 -3.51
C HIS A 138 3.57 -1.16 -4.10
N HIS A 139 3.33 -2.37 -3.63
CA HIS A 139 3.98 -3.60 -4.08
C HIS A 139 3.01 -4.60 -4.71
N MET A 140 1.73 -4.25 -4.75
CA MET A 140 0.67 -5.06 -5.35
C MET A 140 0.02 -4.25 -6.47
N PHE A 141 0.03 -4.79 -7.66
CA PHE A 141 -0.43 -4.12 -8.85
C PHE A 141 -1.57 -4.92 -9.48
N PRO A 142 -2.81 -4.42 -9.42
CA PRO A 142 -3.94 -5.05 -10.08
C PRO A 142 -3.84 -4.88 -11.59
N ASP A 143 -4.67 -5.59 -12.32
CA ASP A 143 -4.87 -5.33 -13.74
C ASP A 143 -5.71 -4.06 -13.91
N PHE A 144 -5.04 -2.94 -14.18
CA PHE A 144 -5.69 -1.64 -14.34
C PHE A 144 -6.57 -1.55 -15.59
N GLU A 145 -6.27 -2.34 -16.63
CA GLU A 145 -7.03 -2.33 -17.87
C GLU A 145 -8.37 -3.07 -17.74
N ASN A 146 -8.43 -4.13 -16.93
CA ASN A 146 -9.60 -4.99 -16.76
C ASN A 146 -10.36 -4.76 -15.44
N GLY A 147 -9.97 -3.76 -14.67
CA GLY A 147 -10.64 -3.38 -13.43
C GLY A 147 -9.89 -3.75 -12.15
N MET A 148 -9.78 -2.80 -11.26
CA MET A 148 -8.94 -2.88 -10.04
C MET A 148 -9.49 -3.84 -8.96
N GLY A 149 -10.63 -4.48 -9.16
CA GLY A 149 -11.28 -5.36 -8.19
C GLY A 149 -10.92 -6.83 -8.29
N ALA A 150 -10.14 -7.23 -9.29
CA ALA A 150 -9.79 -8.64 -9.51
C ALA A 150 -8.56 -9.03 -8.69
N TYR A 151 -8.76 -9.63 -7.53
CA TYR A 151 -7.66 -10.16 -6.69
C TYR A 151 -6.92 -11.36 -7.31
N GLN A 152 -7.37 -11.87 -8.46
CA GLN A 152 -6.88 -13.14 -9.01
C GLN A 152 -5.54 -13.01 -9.74
N ASP A 153 -5.27 -11.87 -10.34
CA ASP A 153 -4.10 -11.65 -11.20
C ASP A 153 -3.24 -10.47 -10.78
N ILE A 154 -3.21 -10.23 -9.46
CA ILE A 154 -2.35 -9.20 -8.88
C ILE A 154 -0.88 -9.55 -9.11
N GLN A 155 -0.16 -8.65 -9.77
CA GLN A 155 1.29 -8.72 -9.86
C GLN A 155 1.90 -8.21 -8.55
N VAL A 156 2.83 -8.96 -8.00
CA VAL A 156 3.44 -8.65 -6.70
C VAL A 156 4.92 -8.41 -6.88
N THR A 157 5.44 -7.40 -6.20
CA THR A 157 6.85 -7.00 -6.14
C THR A 157 7.27 -6.78 -4.68
N ASP A 158 8.46 -6.43 -4.36
CA ASP A 158 9.70 -6.42 -5.14
C ASP A 158 10.52 -7.67 -4.80
N TYR A 159 10.77 -8.52 -5.79
CA TYR A 159 11.57 -9.73 -5.62
C TYR A 159 13.00 -9.56 -6.17
N SER A 160 13.48 -8.32 -6.27
CA SER A 160 14.88 -8.06 -6.60
C SER A 160 15.81 -8.73 -5.58
N PRO A 161 17.02 -9.12 -5.99
CA PRO A 161 18.01 -9.70 -5.08
C PRO A 161 18.24 -8.84 -3.82
N GLU A 162 18.27 -7.51 -3.99
CA GLU A 162 18.44 -6.54 -2.92
C GLU A 162 17.26 -6.56 -1.94
N SER A 163 16.03 -6.60 -2.45
CA SER A 163 14.84 -6.64 -1.61
C SER A 163 14.75 -7.96 -0.83
N VAL A 164 15.06 -9.09 -1.47
CA VAL A 164 15.09 -10.41 -0.80
C VAL A 164 16.19 -10.48 0.26
N ALA A 165 17.38 -9.94 -0.02
CA ALA A 165 18.46 -9.86 0.97
C ALA A 165 18.07 -8.95 2.15
N GLY A 166 17.45 -7.82 1.88
CA GLY A 166 16.91 -6.91 2.87
C GLY A 166 15.85 -7.58 3.76
N PHE A 167 14.97 -8.38 3.19
CA PHE A 167 13.99 -9.16 3.94
C PHE A 167 14.64 -10.15 4.90
N ARG A 168 15.64 -10.91 4.45
CA ARG A 168 16.39 -11.84 5.31
C ARG A 168 17.10 -11.12 6.45
N GLN A 169 17.66 -9.94 6.20
CA GLN A 169 18.25 -9.11 7.22
C GLN A 169 17.21 -8.57 8.22
N TRP A 170 16.03 -8.17 7.74
CA TRP A 170 14.92 -7.75 8.57
C TRP A 170 14.43 -8.88 9.49
N LEU A 171 14.34 -10.12 8.97
CA LEU A 171 14.02 -11.30 9.76
C LEU A 171 15.05 -11.56 10.86
N ARG A 172 16.36 -11.42 10.57
CA ARG A 172 17.43 -11.51 11.60
C ARG A 172 17.22 -10.45 12.69
N GLY A 173 16.88 -9.24 12.33
CA GLY A 173 16.57 -8.18 13.29
C GLY A 173 15.36 -8.50 14.17
N LYS A 174 14.31 -9.07 13.58
CA LYS A 174 13.06 -9.39 14.28
C LYS A 174 13.18 -10.61 15.21
N TYR A 175 13.82 -11.67 14.73
CA TYR A 175 13.83 -12.97 15.42
C TYR A 175 15.13 -13.30 16.14
N GLN A 176 16.21 -12.57 15.87
CA GLN A 176 17.55 -12.71 16.42
C GLN A 176 18.25 -14.02 15.99
N THR A 177 17.62 -15.19 16.20
CA THR A 177 18.18 -16.49 15.81
C THR A 177 17.20 -17.29 14.94
N ILE A 178 17.74 -18.24 14.17
CA ILE A 178 16.92 -19.08 13.29
C ILE A 178 16.03 -20.03 14.09
N GLU A 179 16.47 -20.46 15.26
CA GLU A 179 15.70 -21.29 16.18
C GLU A 179 14.47 -20.55 16.69
N GLN A 180 14.63 -19.28 17.08
CA GLN A 180 13.51 -18.43 17.48
C GLN A 180 12.53 -18.18 16.33
N PHE A 181 13.04 -17.96 15.12
CA PHE A 181 12.20 -17.86 13.92
C PHE A 181 11.40 -19.15 13.72
N ASN A 182 12.05 -20.30 13.67
CA ASN A 182 11.40 -21.60 13.47
C ASN A 182 10.35 -21.89 14.55
N ALA A 183 10.69 -21.64 15.82
CA ALA A 183 9.77 -21.85 16.94
C ALA A 183 8.53 -20.97 16.86
N ARG A 184 8.66 -19.68 16.50
CA ARG A 184 7.54 -18.73 16.43
C ARG A 184 6.66 -18.89 15.18
N THR A 185 7.26 -19.28 14.07
CA THR A 185 6.55 -19.42 12.81
C THR A 185 6.02 -20.83 12.56
N GLY A 186 6.58 -21.83 13.25
CA GLY A 186 6.33 -23.25 13.00
C GLY A 186 6.86 -23.70 11.62
N LEU A 187 7.79 -22.94 11.06
CA LEU A 187 8.54 -23.32 9.84
C LEU A 187 9.86 -23.97 10.27
N SER A 188 10.58 -24.56 9.32
CA SER A 188 11.84 -25.24 9.58
C SER A 188 12.86 -24.89 8.50
N TYR A 189 13.72 -23.92 8.79
CA TYR A 189 14.81 -23.51 7.92
C TYR A 189 16.14 -23.64 8.68
N PRO A 190 17.23 -24.06 8.02
CA PRO A 190 18.54 -24.20 8.65
C PRO A 190 19.22 -22.85 8.89
N SER A 191 18.89 -21.81 8.14
CA SER A 191 19.43 -20.45 8.33
C SER A 191 18.52 -19.43 7.67
N PHE A 192 18.70 -18.15 8.01
CA PHE A 192 17.97 -17.05 7.35
C PHE A 192 18.32 -16.91 5.86
N ASP A 193 19.51 -17.35 5.44
CA ASP A 193 19.98 -17.16 4.05
C ASP A 193 19.20 -17.99 3.03
N VAL A 194 18.56 -19.06 3.48
CA VAL A 194 17.76 -19.94 2.60
C VAL A 194 16.26 -19.68 2.72
N ILE A 195 15.84 -18.73 3.55
CA ILE A 195 14.42 -18.38 3.64
C ILE A 195 13.98 -17.72 2.34
N PRO A 196 12.92 -18.24 1.67
CA PRO A 196 12.39 -17.62 0.47
C PRO A 196 11.58 -16.37 0.78
N ALA A 197 11.52 -15.42 -0.13
CA ALA A 197 10.42 -14.46 -0.16
C ALA A 197 9.16 -15.19 -0.67
N PRO A 198 8.03 -15.17 0.07
CA PRO A 198 6.82 -15.88 -0.36
C PRO A 198 6.29 -15.31 -1.68
N SER A 199 6.01 -16.19 -2.65
CA SER A 199 5.69 -15.73 -4.01
C SER A 199 4.83 -16.70 -4.82
N LYS A 200 4.52 -17.89 -4.28
CA LYS A 200 3.79 -18.95 -5.00
C LYS A 200 2.43 -19.18 -4.38
N ASN A 201 1.41 -19.35 -5.20
CA ASN A 201 0.08 -19.69 -4.71
C ASN A 201 -0.09 -21.21 -4.68
N ILE A 202 -0.31 -21.78 -3.49
CA ILE A 202 -0.51 -23.21 -3.26
C ILE A 202 -1.63 -23.82 -4.14
N ARG A 203 -2.61 -22.99 -4.56
CA ARG A 203 -3.72 -23.44 -5.42
C ARG A 203 -3.32 -23.59 -6.88
N LYS A 204 -2.25 -22.94 -7.30
CA LYS A 204 -1.82 -22.88 -8.70
C LYS A 204 -0.47 -23.58 -8.94
N GLU A 205 0.36 -23.72 -7.89
CA GLU A 205 1.74 -24.13 -8.01
C GLU A 205 2.17 -25.09 -6.90
N LYS A 206 3.10 -26.00 -7.21
CA LYS A 206 3.72 -26.85 -6.21
C LYS A 206 4.73 -26.04 -5.39
N LEU A 207 4.60 -26.12 -4.08
CA LEU A 207 5.53 -25.52 -3.13
C LEU A 207 6.65 -26.49 -2.76
N ALA A 208 7.88 -25.99 -2.62
CA ALA A 208 8.97 -26.73 -2.01
C ALA A 208 8.86 -26.73 -0.48
N SER A 209 8.36 -25.62 0.08
CA SER A 209 7.98 -25.51 1.48
C SER A 209 6.75 -24.63 1.62
N PHE A 210 6.01 -24.78 2.71
CA PHE A 210 4.82 -23.95 2.94
C PHE A 210 5.16 -22.46 3.06
N GLY A 211 6.37 -22.13 3.49
CA GLY A 211 6.84 -20.75 3.57
C GLY A 211 6.87 -19.99 2.23
N GLU A 212 6.83 -20.72 1.10
CA GLU A 212 6.72 -20.08 -0.23
C GLU A 212 5.31 -19.55 -0.54
N HIS A 213 4.28 -19.98 0.23
CA HIS A 213 2.90 -19.60 -0.06
C HIS A 213 2.65 -18.11 0.10
N TYR A 214 2.05 -17.52 -0.94
CA TYR A 214 1.61 -16.15 -0.96
C TYR A 214 0.33 -16.00 -1.79
N ASP A 215 -0.67 -15.39 -1.20
CA ASP A 215 -1.88 -14.89 -1.86
C ASP A 215 -2.43 -13.66 -1.09
N ALA A 216 -3.55 -13.12 -1.52
CA ALA A 216 -4.14 -11.92 -0.94
C ALA A 216 -4.48 -12.02 0.56
N PHE A 217 -4.61 -13.23 1.10
CA PHE A 217 -5.01 -13.50 2.48
C PHE A 217 -3.96 -14.26 3.28
N ALA A 218 -2.85 -14.67 2.65
CA ALA A 218 -1.82 -15.51 3.27
C ALA A 218 -1.19 -14.90 4.52
N ASP A 219 -1.25 -13.58 4.69
CA ASP A 219 -0.77 -12.87 5.88
C ASP A 219 -1.65 -13.06 7.12
N GLY A 220 -2.76 -13.78 7.00
CA GLY A 220 -3.69 -14.07 8.08
C GLY A 220 -4.77 -13.00 8.27
N THR A 221 -4.91 -12.07 7.33
CA THR A 221 -5.92 -11.03 7.36
C THR A 221 -7.00 -11.30 6.31
N LEU A 222 -8.25 -11.30 6.73
CA LEU A 222 -9.40 -11.40 5.83
C LEU A 222 -10.17 -10.07 5.91
N PRO A 223 -10.13 -9.22 4.88
CA PRO A 223 -10.83 -7.95 4.88
C PRO A 223 -12.33 -8.17 4.64
N ILE A 224 -13.15 -7.95 5.66
CA ILE A 224 -14.61 -7.92 5.54
C ILE A 224 -15.00 -6.49 5.21
N ALA A 225 -15.13 -6.17 3.95
CA ALA A 225 -15.33 -4.81 3.47
C ALA A 225 -16.51 -4.73 2.49
N GLY A 226 -17.10 -3.55 2.41
CA GLY A 226 -18.20 -3.28 1.51
C GLY A 226 -18.75 -1.88 1.69
N TRP A 227 -20.01 -1.71 1.29
CA TRP A 227 -20.72 -0.47 1.52
C TRP A 227 -22.15 -0.72 2.02
N LEU A 228 -22.68 0.24 2.75
CA LEU A 228 -24.08 0.31 3.14
C LEU A 228 -24.62 1.72 2.88
N TRP A 229 -25.85 1.79 2.40
CA TRP A 229 -26.61 3.00 2.23
C TRP A 229 -27.85 2.98 3.10
N ASP A 230 -27.89 3.89 4.07
CA ASP A 230 -28.97 4.05 5.05
C ASP A 230 -29.52 5.48 4.99
N PRO A 231 -30.49 5.76 4.08
CA PRO A 231 -31.07 7.10 3.94
C PRO A 231 -31.85 7.55 5.17
N ASN A 232 -32.35 6.62 5.96
CA ASN A 232 -33.23 6.87 7.11
C ASN A 232 -32.46 6.96 8.44
N LYS A 233 -31.13 6.76 8.41
CA LYS A 233 -30.26 6.73 9.62
C LYS A 233 -30.74 5.71 10.66
N ALA A 234 -31.24 4.58 10.20
CA ALA A 234 -31.75 3.50 11.04
C ALA A 234 -30.62 2.67 11.68
N VAL A 235 -29.42 2.70 11.10
CA VAL A 235 -28.26 1.98 11.62
C VAL A 235 -27.70 2.69 12.84
N GLN A 236 -27.88 2.10 14.02
CA GLN A 236 -27.35 2.62 15.28
C GLN A 236 -25.96 2.06 15.59
N GLN A 237 -25.71 0.80 15.22
CA GLN A 237 -24.43 0.13 15.44
C GLN A 237 -24.18 -0.91 14.35
N LEU A 238 -22.92 -1.07 13.98
CA LEU A 238 -22.46 -2.09 13.05
C LEU A 238 -21.39 -2.94 13.73
N ASP A 239 -21.63 -4.26 13.82
CA ASP A 239 -20.73 -5.19 14.49
C ASP A 239 -20.36 -6.36 13.59
N LEU A 240 -19.15 -6.90 13.81
CA LEU A 240 -18.75 -8.19 13.27
C LEU A 240 -19.04 -9.30 14.28
N TYR A 241 -19.66 -10.37 13.78
CA TYR A 241 -19.84 -11.63 14.48
C TYR A 241 -19.07 -12.73 13.77
N LEU A 242 -18.36 -13.55 14.53
CA LEU A 242 -17.67 -14.73 14.04
C LEU A 242 -18.24 -15.97 14.73
N ASN A 243 -18.73 -16.93 13.94
CA ASN A 243 -19.35 -18.15 14.45
C ASN A 243 -20.46 -17.87 15.50
N GLY A 244 -21.27 -16.84 15.27
CA GLY A 244 -22.34 -16.43 16.15
C GLY A 244 -21.92 -15.59 17.37
N GLN A 245 -20.64 -15.35 17.58
CA GLN A 245 -20.12 -14.54 18.68
C GLN A 245 -19.69 -13.15 18.19
N ARG A 246 -20.05 -12.10 18.93
CA ARG A 246 -19.66 -10.73 18.64
C ARG A 246 -18.15 -10.58 18.83
N ILE A 247 -17.47 -10.07 17.79
CA ILE A 247 -16.02 -9.78 17.80
C ILE A 247 -15.76 -8.30 18.14
N GLY A 248 -16.51 -7.38 17.52
CA GLY A 248 -16.33 -5.97 17.77
C GLY A 248 -17.07 -5.08 16.79
N PRO A 249 -16.97 -3.75 16.97
CA PRO A 249 -17.58 -2.80 16.07
C PRO A 249 -16.90 -2.78 14.72
N VAL A 250 -17.67 -2.64 13.66
CA VAL A 250 -17.18 -2.45 12.29
C VAL A 250 -17.16 -0.95 11.99
N PRO A 251 -15.99 -0.36 11.72
CA PRO A 251 -15.91 1.00 11.23
C PRO A 251 -16.72 1.17 9.95
N TYR A 252 -17.56 2.22 9.89
CA TYR A 252 -18.32 2.55 8.70
C TYR A 252 -18.39 4.06 8.47
N GLY A 253 -18.94 4.49 7.31
CA GLY A 253 -18.86 5.88 6.87
C GLY A 253 -17.55 6.18 6.15
N LEU A 254 -16.83 5.15 5.70
CA LEU A 254 -15.62 5.28 4.88
C LEU A 254 -15.97 5.80 3.49
N ASN A 255 -15.04 6.51 2.87
CA ASN A 255 -15.25 7.09 1.54
C ASN A 255 -15.34 6.00 0.47
N ARG A 256 -16.43 5.99 -0.30
CA ARG A 256 -16.72 5.14 -1.47
C ARG A 256 -17.22 6.01 -2.62
N LEU A 257 -16.31 6.84 -3.11
CA LEU A 257 -16.60 7.74 -4.23
C LEU A 257 -16.96 6.97 -5.51
N ASP A 258 -16.43 5.77 -5.67
CA ASP A 258 -16.79 4.81 -6.71
C ASP A 258 -18.28 4.46 -6.67
N VAL A 259 -18.79 4.06 -5.51
CA VAL A 259 -20.21 3.75 -5.30
C VAL A 259 -21.09 4.99 -5.50
N TYR A 260 -20.68 6.12 -4.91
CA TYR A 260 -21.39 7.39 -5.05
C TYR A 260 -21.54 7.85 -6.52
N ARG A 261 -20.52 7.61 -7.33
CA ARG A 261 -20.54 7.97 -8.77
C ARG A 261 -21.33 6.97 -9.63
N ALA A 262 -21.30 5.70 -9.24
CA ALA A 262 -21.96 4.64 -10.01
C ALA A 262 -23.46 4.53 -9.75
N GLU A 263 -23.94 4.98 -8.57
CA GLU A 263 -25.29 4.74 -8.09
C GLU A 263 -25.99 6.07 -7.75
N ALA A 264 -26.79 6.59 -8.66
CA ALA A 264 -27.43 7.89 -8.55
C ALA A 264 -28.36 8.07 -7.33
N SER A 265 -28.88 6.97 -6.76
CA SER A 265 -29.73 6.99 -5.57
C SER A 265 -28.95 7.16 -4.27
N ILE A 266 -27.62 7.03 -4.30
CA ILE A 266 -26.75 7.21 -3.15
C ILE A 266 -26.28 8.67 -3.13
N THR A 267 -26.70 9.42 -2.13
CA THR A 267 -26.44 10.87 -2.04
C THR A 267 -25.26 11.25 -1.17
N SER A 268 -24.50 10.25 -0.65
CA SER A 268 -23.28 10.46 0.14
C SER A 268 -22.17 9.52 -0.30
N PRO A 269 -20.93 9.99 -0.43
CA PRO A 269 -19.79 9.10 -0.68
C PRO A 269 -19.35 8.30 0.55
N ASN A 270 -19.86 8.62 1.75
CA ASN A 270 -19.44 8.02 3.01
C ASN A 270 -20.28 6.79 3.35
N THR A 271 -20.21 5.76 2.51
CA THR A 271 -21.00 4.54 2.63
C THR A 271 -20.18 3.29 2.94
N GLY A 272 -18.86 3.36 2.90
CA GLY A 272 -17.99 2.22 3.09
C GLY A 272 -17.96 1.70 4.52
N PHE A 273 -17.77 0.40 4.67
CA PHE A 273 -17.42 -0.24 5.94
C PHE A 273 -16.26 -1.20 5.72
N ARG A 274 -15.46 -1.45 6.78
CA ARG A 274 -14.35 -2.41 6.73
C ARG A 274 -14.01 -2.92 8.12
N PHE A 275 -13.75 -4.22 8.21
CA PHE A 275 -13.17 -4.90 9.35
C PHE A 275 -12.11 -5.89 8.87
N ASP A 276 -10.87 -5.68 9.26
CA ASP A 276 -9.77 -6.60 8.94
C ASP A 276 -9.74 -7.71 9.98
N LEU A 277 -10.35 -8.85 9.65
CA LEU A 277 -10.43 -10.01 10.53
C LEU A 277 -9.08 -10.75 10.54
N ASP A 278 -8.40 -10.76 11.69
CA ASP A 278 -7.23 -11.64 11.88
C ASP A 278 -7.70 -13.08 12.10
N TYR A 279 -7.53 -13.92 11.09
CA TYR A 279 -7.89 -15.33 11.15
C TYR A 279 -6.72 -16.25 11.53
N SER A 280 -5.52 -15.69 11.71
CA SER A 280 -4.29 -16.47 11.96
C SER A 280 -4.32 -17.33 13.22
N ALA A 281 -5.12 -16.92 14.21
CA ALA A 281 -5.31 -17.66 15.46
C ALA A 281 -6.55 -18.59 15.46
N LEU A 282 -7.32 -18.61 14.38
CA LEU A 282 -8.49 -19.47 14.28
C LEU A 282 -8.07 -20.93 14.07
N ARG A 283 -8.86 -21.83 14.63
CA ARG A 283 -8.64 -23.27 14.41
C ARG A 283 -8.89 -23.63 12.95
N PRO A 284 -8.19 -24.62 12.40
CA PRO A 284 -8.54 -25.16 11.10
C PRO A 284 -10.02 -25.59 11.03
N GLY A 285 -10.65 -25.32 9.89
CA GLY A 285 -12.05 -25.64 9.68
C GLY A 285 -12.86 -24.49 9.11
N ARG A 286 -14.17 -24.71 8.98
CA ARG A 286 -15.12 -23.73 8.44
C ARG A 286 -15.49 -22.68 9.46
N HIS A 287 -15.52 -21.43 9.04
CA HIS A 287 -15.90 -20.27 9.84
C HIS A 287 -16.91 -19.43 9.07
N ARG A 288 -17.69 -18.64 9.83
CA ARG A 288 -18.70 -17.73 9.29
C ARG A 288 -18.55 -16.36 9.96
N ALA A 289 -18.29 -15.36 9.16
CA ALA A 289 -18.28 -13.96 9.58
C ALA A 289 -19.56 -13.28 9.11
N GLN A 290 -20.25 -12.57 10.01
CA GLN A 290 -21.49 -11.86 9.73
C GLN A 290 -21.35 -10.40 10.15
N VAL A 291 -21.69 -9.49 9.24
CA VAL A 291 -21.81 -8.05 9.54
C VAL A 291 -23.26 -7.81 9.95
N VAL A 292 -23.43 -7.32 11.17
CA VAL A 292 -24.73 -7.23 11.84
C VAL A 292 -25.01 -5.79 12.23
N VAL A 293 -26.17 -5.30 11.84
CA VAL A 293 -26.70 -3.99 12.22
C VAL A 293 -27.57 -4.13 13.47
N THR A 294 -27.43 -3.20 14.39
CA THR A 294 -28.41 -2.97 15.46
C THR A 294 -29.24 -1.74 15.10
N SER A 295 -30.57 -1.90 15.14
CA SER A 295 -31.58 -0.85 14.94
C SER A 295 -32.74 -1.10 15.88
N ASP A 296 -33.12 -0.10 16.69
CA ASP A 296 -34.21 -0.15 17.66
C ASP A 296 -34.18 -1.41 18.55
N GLY A 297 -33.00 -1.74 19.05
CA GLY A 297 -32.78 -2.91 19.91
C GLY A 297 -32.81 -4.26 19.20
N SER A 298 -33.12 -4.30 17.93
CA SER A 298 -33.16 -5.52 17.09
C SER A 298 -31.88 -5.66 16.27
N ARG A 299 -31.55 -6.93 15.94
CA ARG A 299 -30.36 -7.27 15.13
C ARG A 299 -30.78 -7.70 13.75
N TYR A 300 -30.06 -7.18 12.75
CA TYR A 300 -30.28 -7.46 11.33
C TYR A 300 -28.97 -7.87 10.67
N GLN A 301 -29.04 -8.89 9.82
CA GLN A 301 -27.85 -9.30 9.04
C GLN A 301 -27.69 -8.39 7.80
N LEU A 302 -26.56 -7.74 7.71
CA LEU A 302 -26.22 -6.92 6.56
C LEU A 302 -25.49 -7.73 5.48
N ALA A 303 -24.49 -8.51 5.92
CA ALA A 303 -23.68 -9.34 5.05
C ALA A 303 -23.16 -10.57 5.77
N GLU A 304 -22.78 -11.59 4.99
CA GLU A 304 -22.20 -12.82 5.51
C GLU A 304 -21.12 -13.33 4.54
N VAL A 305 -20.02 -13.84 5.09
CA VAL A 305 -18.99 -14.55 4.35
C VAL A 305 -18.61 -15.82 5.09
N GLU A 306 -18.47 -16.91 4.35
CA GLU A 306 -17.96 -18.17 4.86
C GLU A 306 -16.57 -18.45 4.29
N PHE A 307 -15.68 -18.98 5.13
CA PHE A 307 -14.33 -19.35 4.74
C PHE A 307 -13.85 -20.58 5.50
N VAL A 308 -12.87 -21.25 4.95
CA VAL A 308 -12.22 -22.42 5.57
C VAL A 308 -10.77 -22.08 5.86
N VAL A 309 -10.39 -22.13 7.13
CA VAL A 309 -8.97 -22.07 7.53
C VAL A 309 -8.37 -23.44 7.26
N VAL A 310 -7.45 -23.50 6.29
CA VAL A 310 -6.81 -24.76 5.86
C VAL A 310 -5.52 -24.94 6.65
N PRO A 311 -5.32 -26.10 7.31
CA PRO A 311 -4.07 -26.39 8.01
C PRO A 311 -2.90 -26.54 7.02
N ARG A 312 -1.69 -26.24 7.48
CA ARG A 312 -0.47 -26.32 6.66
C ARG A 312 -0.15 -27.72 6.17
N ASP A 313 -0.50 -28.73 6.93
CA ASP A 313 -0.35 -30.14 6.59
C ASP A 313 -1.39 -30.61 5.58
N GLN A 314 -2.30 -29.71 5.17
CA GLN A 314 -3.37 -29.99 4.23
C GLN A 314 -4.25 -31.18 4.64
N GLY A 315 -4.40 -31.41 5.94
CA GLY A 315 -5.34 -32.38 6.47
C GLY A 315 -6.73 -32.20 5.87
N ASN A 316 -7.61 -33.16 6.03
CA ASN A 316 -8.85 -33.36 5.30
C ASN A 316 -9.76 -32.11 5.15
N VAL A 317 -9.49 -31.31 4.13
CA VAL A 317 -10.20 -30.07 3.80
C VAL A 317 -11.66 -30.35 3.45
N ALA A 318 -11.97 -31.52 2.90
CA ALA A 318 -13.33 -31.88 2.49
C ALA A 318 -14.28 -31.96 3.70
N SER A 319 -13.86 -32.58 4.79
CA SER A 319 -14.68 -32.64 6.02
C SER A 319 -14.81 -31.27 6.70
N ALA A 320 -13.79 -30.43 6.62
CA ALA A 320 -13.85 -29.08 7.15
C ALA A 320 -14.88 -28.20 6.42
N ARG A 321 -15.06 -28.41 5.11
CA ARG A 321 -16.02 -27.65 4.29
C ARG A 321 -17.48 -27.96 4.59
N THR A 322 -17.78 -29.16 5.04
CA THR A 322 -19.16 -29.63 5.31
C THR A 322 -19.59 -29.42 6.75
N ALA A 323 -18.68 -29.02 7.65
CA ALA A 323 -19.01 -28.78 9.05
C ALA A 323 -20.03 -27.65 9.19
N GLU A 324 -21.04 -27.86 10.02
CA GLU A 324 -21.96 -26.80 10.41
C GLU A 324 -21.25 -25.74 11.27
N VAL A 325 -21.56 -24.47 11.01
CA VAL A 325 -20.97 -23.36 11.71
C VAL A 325 -22.08 -22.55 12.40
N PRO A 326 -21.92 -22.23 13.68
CA PRO A 326 -22.88 -21.38 14.37
C PRO A 326 -23.07 -20.05 13.65
N SER A 327 -24.31 -19.58 13.61
CA SER A 327 -24.70 -18.29 13.07
C SER A 327 -25.70 -17.59 13.98
N LEU A 328 -25.86 -16.29 13.82
CA LEU A 328 -26.99 -15.58 14.38
C LEU A 328 -28.25 -16.09 13.67
N LYS A 329 -29.06 -16.84 14.39
CA LYS A 329 -30.32 -17.34 13.84
C LYS A 329 -31.32 -16.20 13.71
N ASN A 330 -32.11 -16.21 12.62
CA ASN A 330 -33.23 -15.30 12.36
C ASN A 330 -32.89 -13.82 12.16
N ALA A 331 -31.64 -13.47 11.86
CA ALA A 331 -31.30 -12.10 11.50
C ALA A 331 -31.83 -11.80 10.06
N LYS A 332 -32.92 -11.02 9.98
CA LYS A 332 -33.49 -10.54 8.72
C LYS A 332 -32.70 -9.35 8.22
N ALA A 333 -32.82 -9.04 6.92
CA ALA A 333 -32.28 -7.78 6.39
C ALA A 333 -33.03 -6.57 6.98
N LEU A 334 -32.29 -5.48 7.24
CA LEU A 334 -32.93 -4.24 7.73
C LEU A 334 -33.64 -3.54 6.55
N PRO A 335 -34.97 -3.34 6.65
CA PRO A 335 -35.74 -2.66 5.62
C PRO A 335 -35.19 -1.24 5.35
N GLY A 336 -35.13 -0.85 4.08
CA GLY A 336 -34.69 0.49 3.67
C GLY A 336 -33.17 0.68 3.64
N VAL A 337 -32.38 -0.27 4.12
CA VAL A 337 -30.92 -0.27 4.04
C VAL A 337 -30.47 -1.12 2.85
N ARG A 338 -29.62 -0.55 2.01
CA ARG A 338 -28.97 -1.25 0.90
C ARG A 338 -27.50 -1.49 1.24
N SER A 339 -26.99 -2.64 0.84
CA SER A 339 -25.59 -2.99 1.11
C SER A 339 -25.02 -3.91 0.05
N TRP A 340 -23.70 -3.92 0.00
CA TRP A 340 -22.92 -4.82 -0.82
C TRP A 340 -21.65 -5.21 -0.08
N LEU A 341 -21.24 -6.46 -0.24
CA LEU A 341 -19.96 -6.98 0.27
C LEU A 341 -18.97 -7.10 -0.91
N ASP A 342 -17.79 -6.49 -0.78
CA ASP A 342 -16.73 -6.49 -1.78
C ASP A 342 -15.90 -7.78 -1.75
N MET A 343 -16.50 -8.90 -1.38
CA MET A 343 -15.85 -10.19 -1.32
C MET A 343 -16.59 -11.23 -2.16
N PRO A 344 -15.87 -12.24 -2.66
CA PRO A 344 -16.53 -13.36 -3.29
C PRO A 344 -17.54 -14.01 -2.34
N LYS A 345 -18.76 -14.26 -2.83
CA LYS A 345 -19.81 -14.92 -2.04
C LYS A 345 -19.61 -16.43 -1.88
N SER A 346 -18.73 -17.03 -2.70
CA SER A 346 -18.38 -18.44 -2.61
C SER A 346 -17.47 -18.71 -1.42
N LEU A 347 -17.58 -19.91 -0.85
CA LEU A 347 -16.70 -20.37 0.22
C LEU A 347 -15.24 -20.30 -0.21
N GLN A 348 -14.42 -19.55 0.57
CA GLN A 348 -13.00 -19.33 0.31
C GLN A 348 -12.16 -20.23 1.22
N ASP A 349 -11.13 -20.84 0.66
CA ASP A 349 -10.05 -21.42 1.46
C ASP A 349 -9.00 -20.37 1.76
N VAL A 350 -8.62 -20.23 3.03
CA VAL A 350 -7.56 -19.34 3.46
C VAL A 350 -6.42 -20.11 4.10
N TYR A 351 -5.19 -19.74 3.74
CA TYR A 351 -3.96 -20.43 4.16
C TYR A 351 -3.06 -19.41 4.87
N TYR A 352 -2.98 -19.47 6.17
CA TYR A 352 -2.11 -18.56 6.92
C TYR A 352 -0.64 -19.00 6.82
N ASN A 353 0.18 -18.12 6.27
CA ASN A 353 1.62 -18.24 6.25
C ASN A 353 2.26 -17.09 7.06
N PRO A 354 2.86 -17.34 8.24
CA PRO A 354 3.52 -16.29 9.02
C PRO A 354 4.64 -15.61 8.25
N LEU A 355 5.30 -16.31 7.32
CA LEU A 355 6.33 -15.69 6.49
C LEU A 355 5.72 -14.71 5.46
N ALA A 356 4.50 -14.95 4.99
CA ALA A 356 3.78 -13.98 4.15
C ALA A 356 3.42 -12.71 4.95
N ARG A 357 3.02 -12.86 6.22
CA ARG A 357 2.82 -11.70 7.13
C ARG A 357 4.11 -10.91 7.30
N ASP A 358 5.21 -11.61 7.54
CA ASP A 358 6.52 -10.96 7.70
C ASP A 358 6.98 -10.26 6.42
N TRP A 359 6.71 -10.85 5.27
CA TRP A 359 7.00 -10.25 3.98
C TRP A 359 6.20 -8.95 3.75
N ASN A 360 4.93 -8.92 4.14
CA ASN A 360 4.11 -7.71 4.08
C ASN A 360 4.62 -6.63 5.05
N LEU A 361 4.96 -7.00 6.29
CA LEU A 361 5.53 -6.08 7.28
C LEU A 361 6.89 -5.51 6.83
N TYR A 362 7.73 -6.34 6.20
CA TYR A 362 8.98 -5.88 5.62
C TYR A 362 8.77 -4.86 4.51
N ARG A 363 7.82 -5.11 3.60
CA ARG A 363 7.49 -4.16 2.53
C ARG A 363 6.96 -2.83 3.08
N GLU A 364 6.14 -2.89 4.12
CA GLU A 364 5.68 -1.68 4.82
C GLU A 364 6.87 -0.92 5.43
N ALA A 365 7.78 -1.63 6.07
CA ALA A 365 9.01 -1.04 6.61
C ALA A 365 9.90 -0.45 5.48
N GLN A 366 9.96 -1.09 4.33
CA GLN A 366 10.70 -0.62 3.16
C GLN A 366 10.10 0.71 2.61
N VAL A 367 8.78 0.78 2.47
CA VAL A 367 8.08 2.02 2.08
C VAL A 367 8.35 3.13 3.10
N TYR A 368 8.26 2.81 4.39
CA TYR A 368 8.54 3.78 5.45
C TYR A 368 10.00 4.27 5.40
N ALA A 369 10.96 3.37 5.23
CA ALA A 369 12.37 3.70 5.11
C ALA A 369 12.63 4.60 3.89
N PHE A 370 12.02 4.28 2.76
CA PHE A 370 12.11 5.07 1.53
C PHE A 370 11.58 6.49 1.73
N LEU A 371 10.37 6.65 2.24
CA LEU A 371 9.79 7.96 2.51
C LEU A 371 10.62 8.74 3.54
N SER A 372 11.06 8.08 4.61
CA SER A 372 11.88 8.70 5.64
C SER A 372 13.25 9.14 5.11
N PHE A 373 13.85 8.35 4.21
CA PHE A 373 15.12 8.70 3.59
C PHE A 373 15.01 9.99 2.77
N PHE A 374 14.00 10.10 1.92
CA PHE A 374 13.80 11.29 1.09
C PHE A 374 13.24 12.48 1.86
N THR A 375 12.55 12.27 2.98
CA THR A 375 12.07 13.35 3.86
C THR A 375 13.16 13.88 4.78
N ASN A 376 13.93 12.98 5.41
CA ASN A 376 14.94 13.30 6.41
C ASN A 376 16.37 13.21 5.86
N GLY A 377 16.51 12.68 4.65
CA GLY A 377 17.79 12.39 4.01
C GLY A 377 18.69 13.62 3.93
N ARG A 378 19.80 13.52 3.25
CA ARG A 378 20.87 14.53 3.16
C ARG A 378 20.44 15.98 2.86
N SER A 379 19.14 16.23 2.73
CA SER A 379 18.58 17.59 2.83
C SER A 379 18.97 18.31 4.14
N ARG A 380 19.37 17.58 5.20
CA ARG A 380 19.97 18.16 6.40
C ARG A 380 21.31 18.87 6.13
N GLN A 381 22.00 18.56 5.06
CA GLN A 381 23.24 19.29 4.69
C GLN A 381 22.98 20.63 4.00
N ALA A 382 21.76 20.88 3.54
CA ALA A 382 21.39 22.11 2.85
C ALA A 382 20.60 23.11 3.74
N CYS A 383 20.23 22.75 4.98
CA CYS A 383 19.49 23.62 5.89
C CYS A 383 20.14 23.74 7.26
N PRO A 384 20.23 24.97 7.82
CA PRO A 384 20.64 25.17 9.21
C PRO A 384 19.61 24.56 10.17
N GLN A 385 20.08 23.83 11.18
CA GLN A 385 19.25 23.22 12.21
C GLN A 385 18.54 24.28 13.04
N THR A 386 17.21 24.23 13.10
CA THR A 386 16.46 24.82 14.20
C THR A 386 15.92 23.68 15.06
N SER A 387 16.32 23.69 16.34
CA SER A 387 16.02 22.65 17.32
C SER A 387 14.55 22.61 17.72
N SER A 388 13.88 21.47 17.63
CA SER A 388 12.70 21.14 18.44
C SER A 388 12.46 19.63 18.48
N THR A 389 12.16 19.15 19.68
CA THR A 389 11.99 17.74 20.12
C THR A 389 10.70 17.13 19.56
N PRO A 390 10.68 15.83 19.15
CA PRO A 390 9.47 15.19 18.66
C PRO A 390 8.63 14.60 19.79
N THR A 391 7.34 14.87 19.79
CA THR A 391 6.34 14.18 20.62
C THR A 391 5.75 12.99 19.86
N ARG A 392 5.73 11.84 20.52
CA ARG A 392 5.10 10.61 20.04
C ARG A 392 3.58 10.76 20.01
N SER A 393 2.96 10.53 18.87
CA SER A 393 1.53 10.23 18.82
C SER A 393 1.24 9.16 17.76
N SER A 394 0.27 8.34 18.07
CA SER A 394 -0.19 7.10 17.44
C SER A 394 -0.20 7.07 15.90
N LEU A 395 0.32 5.98 15.38
CA LEU A 395 0.32 5.58 13.97
C LEU A 395 -1.11 5.30 13.47
N THR A 396 -1.73 6.28 12.92
CA THR A 396 -2.78 6.13 11.92
C THR A 396 -2.41 7.04 10.77
N SER A 397 -1.95 6.45 9.67
CA SER A 397 -1.80 6.97 8.29
C SER A 397 -1.45 8.45 8.06
N THR A 398 -0.91 9.14 9.06
CA THR A 398 -0.47 10.52 8.94
C THR A 398 1.00 10.59 9.33
N LEU A 399 1.88 10.67 8.35
CA LEU A 399 3.30 10.96 8.58
C LEU A 399 3.43 12.43 8.99
N HIS A 400 3.57 12.68 10.28
CA HIS A 400 4.00 13.97 10.79
C HIS A 400 5.51 14.07 10.59
N GLY A 401 5.90 14.60 9.43
CA GLY A 401 7.30 14.96 9.16
C GLY A 401 7.71 16.17 9.98
N THR A 402 8.49 15.96 11.01
CA THR A 402 9.23 17.04 11.64
C THR A 402 10.55 17.21 10.91
N HIS A 403 10.79 18.42 10.40
CA HIS A 403 12.03 18.90 9.80
C HIS A 403 12.39 18.36 8.40
N SER A 404 11.73 18.88 7.38
CA SER A 404 12.30 18.94 6.04
C SER A 404 12.82 20.34 5.75
N CYS A 405 13.77 20.45 4.83
CA CYS A 405 14.21 21.74 4.28
C CYS A 405 13.13 22.39 3.39
N LEU A 406 12.02 21.71 3.20
CA LEU A 406 10.84 22.26 2.60
C LEU A 406 10.16 23.20 3.62
N PRO A 407 9.53 24.28 3.18
CA PRO A 407 8.78 25.17 4.06
C PRO A 407 7.81 24.35 4.91
N ARG A 408 7.72 24.70 6.18
CA ARG A 408 6.88 23.99 7.14
C ARG A 408 5.44 24.01 6.65
N ALA A 409 4.97 22.95 6.04
CA ALA A 409 3.55 22.75 5.85
C ALA A 409 2.93 22.44 7.21
N LYS A 410 1.76 22.98 7.49
CA LYS A 410 1.08 22.75 8.77
C LYS A 410 0.68 21.28 8.95
N HIS A 411 0.61 20.50 7.86
CA HIS A 411 0.27 19.07 7.87
C HIS A 411 0.95 18.35 6.71
N TRP A 412 1.58 17.22 7.00
CA TRP A 412 2.02 16.25 6.02
C TRP A 412 1.01 15.12 5.99
N THR A 413 0.35 14.94 4.90
CA THR A 413 -0.50 13.78 4.66
C THR A 413 0.15 12.93 3.60
N ALA A 414 0.63 11.74 3.97
CA ALA A 414 0.74 10.68 2.99
C ALA A 414 -0.70 10.24 2.71
N VAL A 415 -1.24 10.64 1.58
CA VAL A 415 -2.46 10.02 1.08
C VAL A 415 -2.05 8.61 0.68
N HIS A 416 -2.32 7.64 1.55
CA HIS A 416 -2.44 6.27 1.08
C HIS A 416 -3.64 6.28 0.12
N PRO A 417 -3.47 6.03 -1.17
CA PRO A 417 -4.53 5.43 -1.95
C PRO A 417 -4.77 4.12 -1.23
N GLY A 418 -5.99 3.84 -0.84
CA GLY A 418 -6.33 2.69 -0.04
C GLY A 418 -5.70 1.42 -0.58
N SER A 419 -4.49 1.16 -0.17
CA SER A 419 -3.73 -0.03 -0.50
C SER A 419 -4.10 -1.11 0.48
N ARG A 420 -5.35 -1.36 0.57
CA ARG A 420 -5.99 -2.56 1.04
C ARG A 420 -7.45 -2.47 0.60
N GLY A 421 -7.66 -2.53 -0.66
CA GLY A 421 -8.92 -2.88 -1.26
C GLY A 421 -8.77 -4.22 -1.95
#